data_0fe4a22f38be17165c0fa14b65e94002
#
_entry.id   0fe4a22f38be17165c0fa14b65e94002
#
_cell.length_a   1.000
_cell.length_b   1.000
_cell.length_c   1.000
_cell.angle_alpha   90.00
_cell.angle_beta   90.00
_cell.angle_gamma   90.00
#
_symmetry.space_group_name_H-M   'P 1'
#
loop_
_entity.id
_entity.type
_entity.pdbx_description
1 polymer ?
#
loop_
_entity_poly.entity_id
_entity_poly.type
_entity_poly.pdbx_seq_one_letter_code
_entity_poly.pdbx_strand_id
1 'polypeptide(L)'
;MAAIGFVEHQVTARVPELGNASNTVEAPLTVRVDPLTGHTSRVLHGEKLAPSSRPDLSALTAPPPFCPFCADKIELATGTFADTITDEGRIRRGLSAVVPNVMAYSEFSSVGLYDTSRHFVDLDGLTPELVGDLLTGLTAYTRGVAGLRPMWHSINANYLPPAGSSLVHPHAQSAHDDFGTTAQRRLVKASRS
;
A
#
# COMPACT_ATOMS: atom_id res chain seq x y z
N MET A 1 27.07 -10.06 -3.04
CA MET A 1 25.92 -9.67 -3.85
C MET A 1 26.27 -8.39 -4.59
N ALA A 2 26.12 -8.34 -5.92
CA ALA A 2 26.29 -7.11 -6.67
C ALA A 2 25.18 -6.13 -6.28
N ALA A 3 25.54 -4.92 -5.87
CA ALA A 3 24.57 -3.88 -5.58
C ALA A 3 24.02 -3.35 -6.90
N ILE A 4 22.71 -3.28 -7.04
CA ILE A 4 22.06 -2.59 -8.15
C ILE A 4 22.18 -1.08 -7.89
N GLY A 5 22.92 -0.38 -8.76
CA GLY A 5 23.08 1.08 -8.68
C GLY A 5 22.15 1.78 -9.67
N PHE A 6 21.47 2.84 -9.23
CA PHE A 6 20.76 3.73 -10.15
C PHE A 6 21.74 4.56 -10.97
N VAL A 7 21.42 4.79 -12.24
CA VAL A 7 22.14 5.77 -13.05
C VAL A 7 21.62 7.15 -12.67
N GLU A 8 22.54 8.07 -12.33
CA GLU A 8 22.19 9.42 -11.89
C GLU A 8 22.67 10.46 -12.89
N HIS A 9 21.80 11.38 -13.26
CA HIS A 9 22.10 12.55 -14.08
C HIS A 9 21.82 13.82 -13.28
N GLN A 10 22.83 14.68 -13.18
CA GLN A 10 22.65 16.00 -12.60
C GLN A 10 22.06 16.94 -13.65
N VAL A 11 20.99 17.63 -13.30
CA VAL A 11 20.26 18.57 -14.18
C VAL A 11 20.03 19.86 -13.43
N THR A 12 20.16 20.99 -14.12
CA THR A 12 19.85 22.30 -13.57
C THR A 12 18.55 22.82 -14.16
N ALA A 13 17.53 22.97 -13.32
CA ALA A 13 16.29 23.65 -13.71
C ALA A 13 16.46 25.18 -13.58
N ARG A 14 15.84 25.94 -14.47
CA ARG A 14 15.74 27.37 -14.38
C ARG A 14 14.32 27.76 -13.98
N VAL A 15 14.17 28.32 -12.81
CA VAL A 15 12.86 28.64 -12.22
C VAL A 15 12.78 30.09 -11.78
N PRO A 16 11.58 30.70 -11.79
CA PRO A 16 11.41 32.02 -11.20
C PRO A 16 11.78 31.99 -9.70
N GLU A 17 12.44 33.05 -9.25
CA GLU A 17 12.74 33.23 -7.83
C GLU A 17 11.45 33.42 -7.02
N LEU A 18 11.35 32.75 -5.89
CA LEU A 18 10.19 32.90 -5.02
C LEU A 18 10.10 34.33 -4.48
N GLY A 19 8.97 34.98 -4.73
CA GLY A 19 8.76 36.40 -4.35
C GLY A 19 9.27 37.42 -5.37
N ASN A 20 10.01 36.98 -6.42
CA ASN A 20 10.48 37.86 -7.49
C ASN A 20 10.42 37.16 -8.85
N ALA A 21 9.23 37.11 -9.44
CA ALA A 21 8.98 36.40 -10.69
C ALA A 21 9.79 36.95 -11.91
N SER A 22 10.38 38.14 -11.80
CA SER A 22 11.21 38.74 -12.86
C SER A 22 12.66 38.21 -12.81
N ASN A 23 13.06 37.57 -11.74
CA ASN A 23 14.37 36.97 -11.59
C ASN A 23 14.29 35.45 -11.80
N THR A 24 15.31 34.87 -12.43
CA THR A 24 15.42 33.42 -12.66
C THR A 24 16.61 32.90 -11.88
N VAL A 25 16.39 31.87 -11.11
CA VAL A 25 17.42 31.17 -10.34
C VAL A 25 17.62 29.74 -10.86
N GLU A 26 18.80 29.20 -10.65
CA GLU A 26 19.13 27.85 -10.99
C GLU A 26 18.85 26.92 -9.79
N ALA A 27 18.11 25.85 -10.03
CA ALA A 27 17.77 24.84 -9.03
C ALA A 27 18.35 23.46 -9.46
N PRO A 28 19.31 22.92 -8.69
CA PRO A 28 19.86 21.61 -9.01
C PRO A 28 18.85 20.51 -8.72
N LEU A 29 18.78 19.53 -9.62
CA LEU A 29 18.01 18.31 -9.42
C LEU A 29 18.78 17.10 -9.96
N THR A 30 18.49 15.94 -9.40
CA THR A 30 19.02 14.66 -9.87
C THR A 30 17.90 13.88 -10.56
N VAL A 31 18.16 13.39 -11.76
CA VAL A 31 17.33 12.38 -12.42
C VAL A 31 17.95 11.02 -12.18
N ARG A 32 17.22 10.12 -11.55
CA ARG A 32 17.61 8.72 -11.34
C ARG A 32 16.90 7.84 -12.33
N VAL A 33 17.64 6.93 -12.93
CA VAL A 33 17.11 5.92 -13.84
C VAL A 33 17.27 4.55 -13.20
N ASP A 34 16.18 3.82 -13.06
CA ASP A 34 16.19 2.41 -12.64
C ASP A 34 16.83 1.59 -13.77
N PRO A 35 17.95 0.92 -13.52
CA PRO A 35 18.67 0.18 -14.56
C PRO A 35 17.90 -1.04 -15.07
N LEU A 36 16.94 -1.56 -14.30
CA LEU A 36 16.14 -2.72 -14.69
C LEU A 36 14.95 -2.33 -15.58
N THR A 37 14.22 -1.30 -15.19
CA THR A 37 12.94 -0.94 -15.83
C THR A 37 13.01 0.29 -16.72
N GLY A 38 14.07 1.10 -16.61
CA GLY A 38 14.21 2.39 -17.26
C GLY A 38 13.29 3.48 -16.66
N HIS A 39 12.59 3.21 -15.57
CA HIS A 39 11.77 4.21 -14.89
C HIS A 39 12.64 5.35 -14.36
N THR A 40 12.14 6.57 -14.49
CA THR A 40 12.86 7.75 -14.00
C THR A 40 12.15 8.35 -12.80
N SER A 41 12.95 8.83 -11.85
CA SER A 41 12.50 9.69 -10.76
C SER A 41 13.33 10.98 -10.75
N ARG A 42 12.75 12.04 -10.21
CA ARG A 42 13.42 13.34 -10.08
C ARG A 42 13.48 13.74 -8.62
N VAL A 43 14.68 14.08 -8.16
CA VAL A 43 14.96 14.52 -6.80
C VAL A 43 15.37 15.97 -6.84
N LEU A 44 14.54 16.85 -6.30
CA LEU A 44 14.85 18.26 -6.15
C LEU A 44 15.76 18.44 -4.92
N HIS A 45 16.87 19.15 -5.10
CA HIS A 45 17.78 19.56 -4.02
C HIS A 45 17.50 21.01 -3.68
N GLY A 46 16.97 21.27 -2.51
CA GLY A 46 16.64 22.62 -2.06
C GLY A 46 15.77 22.62 -0.82
N GLU A 47 15.41 23.80 -0.38
CA GLU A 47 14.49 23.96 0.74
C GLU A 47 13.12 23.40 0.36
N LYS A 48 12.60 22.52 1.20
CA LYS A 48 11.22 22.03 1.06
C LYS A 48 10.29 23.15 1.52
N LEU A 49 9.21 23.37 0.79
CA LEU A 49 8.10 24.14 1.32
C LEU A 49 7.68 23.54 2.66
N ALA A 50 7.51 24.38 3.67
CA ALA A 50 7.04 23.92 4.97
C ALA A 50 5.74 23.12 4.76
N PRO A 51 5.62 21.93 5.35
CA PRO A 51 4.37 21.20 5.25
C PRO A 51 3.24 22.08 5.81
N SER A 52 2.12 22.12 5.12
CA SER A 52 0.90 22.69 5.68
C SER A 52 0.58 22.02 7.01
N SER A 53 -0.04 22.75 7.94
CA SER A 53 -0.54 22.14 9.17
C SER A 53 -1.37 20.91 8.84
N ARG A 54 -1.19 19.82 9.60
CA ARG A 54 -2.03 18.63 9.43
C ARG A 54 -3.50 19.03 9.62
N PRO A 55 -4.40 18.66 8.68
CA PRO A 55 -5.83 18.91 8.87
C PRO A 55 -6.33 18.14 10.08
N ASP A 56 -7.31 18.68 10.78
CA ASP A 56 -8.05 17.93 11.79
C ASP A 56 -8.91 16.87 11.10
N LEU A 57 -8.59 15.61 11.32
CA LEU A 57 -9.30 14.46 10.78
C LEU A 57 -10.27 13.83 11.79
N SER A 58 -10.42 14.39 13.00
CA SER A 58 -11.16 13.77 14.09
C SER A 58 -12.59 13.40 13.70
N ALA A 59 -13.29 14.28 12.99
CA ALA A 59 -14.65 14.00 12.50
C ALA A 59 -14.72 12.88 11.46
N LEU A 60 -13.69 12.78 10.59
CA LEU A 60 -13.61 11.75 9.55
C LEU A 60 -13.25 10.38 10.14
N THR A 61 -12.38 10.38 11.16
CA THR A 61 -11.80 9.15 11.74
C THR A 61 -12.55 8.67 12.99
N ALA A 62 -13.56 9.41 13.43
CA ALA A 62 -14.43 8.99 14.53
C ALA A 62 -15.09 7.62 14.20
N PRO A 63 -15.18 6.69 15.17
CA PRO A 63 -15.84 5.42 14.94
C PRO A 63 -17.31 5.66 14.53
N PRO A 64 -17.75 5.13 13.37
CA PRO A 64 -19.16 5.19 12.99
C PRO A 64 -19.98 4.20 13.85
N PRO A 65 -21.32 4.30 13.86
CA PRO A 65 -22.19 3.35 14.57
C PRO A 65 -21.95 1.90 14.13
N PHE A 66 -21.48 1.70 12.91
CA PHE A 66 -21.14 0.38 12.36
C PHE A 66 -19.89 0.45 11.50
N CYS A 67 -18.91 -0.39 11.83
CA CYS A 67 -17.75 -0.66 11.00
C CYS A 67 -17.54 -2.19 10.96
N PRO A 68 -17.56 -2.83 9.76
CA PRO A 68 -17.46 -4.28 9.65
C PRO A 68 -16.10 -4.84 10.11
N PHE A 69 -15.11 -3.97 10.28
CA PHE A 69 -13.73 -4.36 10.58
C PHE A 69 -13.35 -4.18 12.05
N CYS A 70 -14.18 -3.52 12.85
CA CYS A 70 -13.95 -3.43 14.29
C CYS A 70 -14.19 -4.77 14.99
N ALA A 71 -13.45 -5.03 16.07
CA ALA A 71 -13.43 -6.31 16.78
C ALA A 71 -14.81 -6.83 17.20
N ASP A 72 -15.71 -5.92 17.56
CA ASP A 72 -17.07 -6.24 17.99
C ASP A 72 -18.01 -6.61 16.82
N LYS A 73 -17.61 -6.38 15.58
CA LYS A 73 -18.42 -6.61 14.39
C LYS A 73 -17.81 -7.62 13.40
N ILE A 74 -16.50 -7.80 13.42
CA ILE A 74 -15.78 -8.57 12.39
C ILE A 74 -16.33 -9.98 12.22
N GLU A 75 -16.69 -10.66 13.31
CA GLU A 75 -17.23 -12.02 13.25
C GLU A 75 -18.61 -12.10 12.60
N LEU A 76 -19.41 -11.08 12.73
CA LEU A 76 -20.77 -10.98 12.18
C LEU A 76 -20.78 -10.43 10.75
N ALA A 77 -19.88 -9.49 10.46
CA ALA A 77 -19.91 -8.68 9.26
C ALA A 77 -18.98 -9.17 8.14
N THR A 78 -18.07 -10.10 8.44
CA THR A 78 -17.15 -10.65 7.43
C THR A 78 -17.34 -12.15 7.27
N GLY A 79 -17.10 -12.65 6.05
CA GLY A 79 -17.11 -14.08 5.74
C GLY A 79 -15.89 -14.83 6.30
N THR A 80 -15.84 -16.13 6.01
CA THR A 80 -14.68 -17.01 6.26
C THR A 80 -14.13 -17.51 4.94
N PHE A 81 -12.82 -17.80 4.91
CA PHE A 81 -12.20 -18.49 3.78
C PHE A 81 -12.61 -19.96 3.75
N ALA A 82 -12.53 -20.57 2.57
CA ALA A 82 -12.69 -22.00 2.42
C ALA A 82 -11.49 -22.77 3.02
N ASP A 83 -11.70 -23.96 3.54
CA ASP A 83 -10.67 -24.81 4.14
C ASP A 83 -9.55 -25.18 3.15
N THR A 84 -9.84 -25.15 1.85
CA THR A 84 -8.82 -25.31 0.79
C THR A 84 -7.78 -24.19 0.74
N ILE A 85 -8.07 -23.03 1.35
CA ILE A 85 -7.17 -21.87 1.43
C ILE A 85 -6.53 -21.83 2.83
N THR A 86 -7.33 -21.98 3.88
CA THR A 86 -6.90 -21.99 5.27
C THR A 86 -7.98 -22.63 6.16
N ASP A 87 -7.56 -23.40 7.16
CA ASP A 87 -8.42 -23.97 8.19
C ASP A 87 -8.79 -22.96 9.30
N GLU A 88 -8.14 -21.78 9.30
CA GLU A 88 -8.40 -20.75 10.30
C GLU A 88 -9.75 -20.02 10.07
N GLY A 89 -10.37 -20.16 8.90
CA GLY A 89 -11.55 -19.40 8.49
C GLY A 89 -11.27 -17.92 8.29
N ARG A 90 -10.76 -17.22 9.33
CA ARG A 90 -10.17 -15.86 9.26
C ARG A 90 -8.77 -15.94 9.82
N ILE A 91 -7.79 -15.43 9.07
CA ILE A 91 -6.39 -15.52 9.48
C ILE A 91 -6.10 -14.38 10.47
N ARG A 92 -5.61 -14.73 11.66
CA ARG A 92 -5.27 -13.75 12.70
C ARG A 92 -3.78 -13.78 13.01
N ARG A 93 -3.17 -12.59 13.10
CA ARG A 93 -1.77 -12.41 13.48
C ARG A 93 -1.68 -11.16 14.36
N GLY A 94 -1.33 -11.33 15.64
CA GLY A 94 -1.36 -10.24 16.60
C GLY A 94 -2.70 -9.50 16.62
N LEU A 95 -2.68 -8.19 16.36
CA LEU A 95 -3.88 -7.36 16.25
C LEU A 95 -4.50 -7.36 14.84
N SER A 96 -3.79 -7.91 13.86
CA SER A 96 -4.23 -7.98 12.46
C SER A 96 -5.20 -9.14 12.22
N ALA A 97 -6.11 -8.95 11.27
CA ALA A 97 -6.95 -10.02 10.74
C ALA A 97 -7.03 -9.93 9.21
N VAL A 98 -7.06 -11.09 8.56
CA VAL A 98 -7.32 -11.17 7.11
C VAL A 98 -8.63 -11.91 6.89
N VAL A 99 -9.50 -11.30 6.09
CA VAL A 99 -10.86 -11.76 5.81
C VAL A 99 -11.14 -11.77 4.31
N PRO A 100 -12.12 -12.53 3.81
CA PRO A 100 -12.55 -12.46 2.41
C PRO A 100 -12.97 -11.04 2.01
N ASN A 101 -12.60 -10.63 0.80
CA ASN A 101 -13.05 -9.37 0.25
C ASN A 101 -14.40 -9.56 -0.48
N VAL A 102 -15.47 -8.99 0.06
CA VAL A 102 -16.81 -9.04 -0.55
C VAL A 102 -16.93 -8.15 -1.79
N MET A 103 -16.03 -7.19 -1.95
CA MET A 103 -15.91 -6.31 -3.13
C MET A 103 -14.73 -6.78 -3.99
N ALA A 104 -14.68 -8.08 -4.30
CA ALA A 104 -13.58 -8.69 -5.02
C ALA A 104 -13.44 -8.13 -6.44
N TYR A 105 -12.19 -7.85 -6.84
CA TYR A 105 -11.81 -7.39 -8.19
C TYR A 105 -10.75 -8.31 -8.84
N SER A 106 -10.56 -9.49 -8.27
CA SER A 106 -9.74 -10.59 -8.79
C SER A 106 -10.38 -11.92 -8.41
N GLU A 107 -9.92 -13.02 -8.99
CA GLU A 107 -10.47 -14.35 -8.73
C GLU A 107 -10.41 -14.72 -7.24
N PHE A 108 -9.27 -14.46 -6.59
CA PHE A 108 -9.13 -14.55 -5.15
C PHE A 108 -8.73 -13.19 -4.59
N SER A 109 -9.45 -12.73 -3.59
CA SER A 109 -9.25 -11.42 -3.00
C SER A 109 -9.48 -11.46 -1.50
N SER A 110 -8.63 -10.78 -0.75
CA SER A 110 -8.78 -10.62 0.70
C SER A 110 -8.59 -9.18 1.15
N VAL A 111 -9.09 -8.88 2.33
CA VAL A 111 -8.84 -7.64 3.06
C VAL A 111 -8.04 -7.97 4.31
N GLY A 112 -6.88 -7.35 4.46
CA GLY A 112 -6.06 -7.42 5.65
C GLY A 112 -6.22 -6.14 6.46
N LEU A 113 -6.57 -6.28 7.72
CA LEU A 113 -6.77 -5.18 8.67
C LEU A 113 -5.52 -4.98 9.48
N TYR A 114 -5.04 -3.73 9.63
CA TYR A 114 -3.85 -3.47 10.43
C TYR A 114 -4.11 -3.75 11.93
N ASP A 115 -5.26 -3.29 12.44
CA ASP A 115 -5.61 -3.43 13.85
C ASP A 115 -7.12 -3.51 13.99
N THR A 116 -7.62 -4.63 14.48
CA THR A 116 -9.07 -4.82 14.66
C THR A 116 -9.60 -4.17 15.95
N SER A 117 -8.73 -3.83 16.90
CA SER A 117 -9.11 -3.22 18.18
C SER A 117 -9.37 -1.72 18.10
N ARG A 118 -8.81 -1.04 17.10
CA ARG A 118 -8.94 0.40 16.88
C ARG A 118 -9.56 0.69 15.53
N HIS A 119 -10.60 1.52 15.50
CA HIS A 119 -11.27 1.91 14.24
C HIS A 119 -10.33 2.66 13.29
N PHE A 120 -9.43 3.46 13.82
CA PHE A 120 -8.47 4.23 13.07
C PHE A 120 -7.07 4.16 13.69
N VAL A 121 -6.08 4.08 12.84
CA VAL A 121 -4.66 4.16 13.19
C VAL A 121 -4.03 5.20 12.26
N ASP A 122 -3.51 6.28 12.81
CA ASP A 122 -2.78 7.28 12.02
C ASP A 122 -1.45 6.70 11.50
N LEU A 123 -0.90 7.32 10.48
CA LEU A 123 0.36 6.87 9.86
C LEU A 123 1.49 6.72 10.88
N ASP A 124 1.58 7.62 11.86
CA ASP A 124 2.57 7.55 12.93
C ASP A 124 2.31 6.38 13.91
N GLY A 125 1.11 5.83 13.92
CA GLY A 125 0.73 4.65 14.71
C GLY A 125 0.89 3.31 13.97
N LEU A 126 1.28 3.32 12.70
CA LEU A 126 1.59 2.12 11.93
C LEU A 126 2.99 1.63 12.30
N THR A 127 3.09 0.92 13.43
CA THR A 127 4.37 0.39 13.90
C THR A 127 4.87 -0.77 13.03
N PRO A 128 6.18 -1.08 13.06
CA PRO A 128 6.72 -2.24 12.36
C PRO A 128 6.02 -3.56 12.72
N GLU A 129 5.59 -3.71 13.98
CA GLU A 129 4.87 -4.89 14.47
C GLU A 129 3.50 -5.01 13.79
N LEU A 130 2.71 -3.94 13.75
CA LEU A 130 1.40 -3.94 13.08
C LEU A 130 1.52 -4.25 11.58
N VAL A 131 2.49 -3.63 10.92
CA VAL A 131 2.75 -3.89 9.50
C VAL A 131 3.23 -5.34 9.31
N GLY A 132 4.10 -5.82 10.19
CA GLY A 132 4.59 -7.21 10.19
C GLY A 132 3.49 -8.24 10.37
N ASP A 133 2.58 -8.03 11.31
CA ASP A 133 1.42 -8.89 11.56
C ASP A 133 0.50 -8.93 10.33
N LEU A 134 0.18 -7.76 9.77
CA LEU A 134 -0.62 -7.66 8.55
C LEU A 134 0.02 -8.43 7.39
N LEU A 135 1.29 -8.17 7.10
CA LEU A 135 1.99 -8.83 5.99
C LEU A 135 2.12 -10.33 6.22
N THR A 136 2.30 -10.77 7.46
CA THR A 136 2.33 -12.20 7.83
C THR A 136 0.99 -12.86 7.55
N GLY A 137 -0.12 -12.21 7.93
CA GLY A 137 -1.47 -12.69 7.65
C GLY A 137 -1.77 -12.76 6.15
N LEU A 138 -1.48 -11.68 5.40
CA LEU A 138 -1.67 -11.64 3.95
C LEU A 138 -0.76 -12.65 3.21
N THR A 139 0.44 -12.89 3.72
CA THR A 139 1.34 -13.92 3.17
C THR A 139 0.80 -15.32 3.42
N ALA A 140 0.20 -15.58 4.59
CA ALA A 140 -0.44 -16.86 4.87
C ALA A 140 -1.60 -17.13 3.91
N TYR A 141 -2.47 -16.14 3.68
CA TYR A 141 -3.53 -16.22 2.66
C TYR A 141 -2.96 -16.46 1.26
N THR A 142 -1.96 -15.68 0.86
CA THR A 142 -1.30 -15.81 -0.45
C THR A 142 -0.74 -17.21 -0.66
N ARG A 143 -0.13 -17.81 0.36
CA ARG A 143 0.39 -19.19 0.30
C ARG A 143 -0.72 -20.22 0.12
N GLY A 144 -1.85 -20.06 0.81
CA GLY A 144 -3.03 -20.91 0.63
C GLY A 144 -3.53 -20.87 -0.80
N VAL A 145 -3.73 -19.67 -1.36
CA VAL A 145 -4.16 -19.49 -2.75
C VAL A 145 -3.13 -20.03 -3.74
N ALA A 146 -1.83 -19.78 -3.52
CA ALA A 146 -0.75 -20.29 -4.38
C ALA A 146 -0.65 -21.82 -4.37
N GLY A 147 -1.11 -22.46 -3.31
CA GLY A 147 -1.22 -23.93 -3.21
C GLY A 147 -2.27 -24.52 -4.15
N LEU A 148 -3.26 -23.74 -4.58
CA LEU A 148 -4.30 -24.21 -5.52
C LEU A 148 -3.75 -24.31 -6.94
N ARG A 149 -3.05 -23.28 -7.38
CA ARG A 149 -2.38 -23.19 -8.70
C ARG A 149 -1.47 -21.95 -8.78
N PRO A 150 -0.49 -21.92 -9.70
CA PRO A 150 0.31 -20.72 -9.94
C PRO A 150 -0.56 -19.53 -10.39
N MET A 151 -0.37 -18.38 -9.77
CA MET A 151 -1.06 -17.12 -10.09
C MET A 151 -0.12 -15.93 -9.85
N TRP A 152 -0.57 -14.77 -10.31
CA TRP A 152 0.03 -13.51 -9.91
C TRP A 152 -0.56 -13.07 -8.56
N HIS A 153 0.27 -12.47 -7.73
CA HIS A 153 -0.11 -12.01 -6.39
C HIS A 153 0.25 -10.54 -6.23
N SER A 154 -0.68 -9.75 -5.73
CA SER A 154 -0.42 -8.34 -5.39
C SER A 154 -1.07 -7.97 -4.06
N ILE A 155 -0.44 -7.06 -3.35
CA ILE A 155 -0.96 -6.43 -2.14
C ILE A 155 -0.92 -4.93 -2.38
N ASN A 156 -2.02 -4.25 -2.08
CA ASN A 156 -2.12 -2.80 -2.16
C ASN A 156 -2.88 -2.25 -0.96
N ALA A 157 -2.68 -0.97 -0.65
CA ALA A 157 -3.41 -0.27 0.38
C ALA A 157 -3.74 1.14 -0.08
N ASN A 158 -4.99 1.53 0.14
CA ASN A 158 -5.46 2.91 0.00
C ASN A 158 -5.74 3.44 1.40
N TYR A 159 -5.10 4.52 1.77
CA TYR A 159 -5.24 5.10 3.10
C TYR A 159 -6.13 6.33 3.05
N LEU A 160 -7.29 6.27 3.70
CA LEU A 160 -8.34 7.28 3.72
C LEU A 160 -9.06 7.49 2.37
N PRO A 161 -10.27 8.08 2.36
CA PRO A 161 -11.09 8.30 1.16
C PRO A 161 -10.40 9.08 0.03
N PRO A 162 -9.55 10.10 0.29
CA PRO A 162 -8.84 10.77 -0.80
C PRO A 162 -7.91 9.87 -1.62
N ALA A 163 -7.42 8.78 -1.04
CA ALA A 163 -6.64 7.76 -1.74
C ALA A 163 -7.50 6.64 -2.36
N GLY A 164 -8.83 6.74 -2.26
CA GLY A 164 -9.77 5.76 -2.81
C GLY A 164 -10.20 4.65 -1.84
N SER A 165 -9.91 4.79 -0.54
CA SER A 165 -10.42 3.86 0.47
C SER A 165 -11.92 4.08 0.71
N SER A 166 -12.73 3.03 0.63
CA SER A 166 -14.16 3.10 0.92
C SER A 166 -14.45 3.13 2.44
N LEU A 167 -13.52 2.67 3.26
CA LEU A 167 -13.63 2.64 4.72
C LEU A 167 -12.41 3.32 5.35
N VAL A 168 -12.65 4.07 6.41
CA VAL A 168 -11.60 4.76 7.16
C VAL A 168 -10.73 3.79 7.97
N HIS A 169 -11.31 2.67 8.42
CA HIS A 169 -10.57 1.62 9.13
C HIS A 169 -9.38 1.15 8.27
N PRO A 170 -8.12 1.33 8.70
CA PRO A 170 -6.95 1.07 7.88
C PRO A 170 -6.86 -0.40 7.47
N HIS A 171 -6.76 -0.63 6.18
CA HIS A 171 -6.67 -1.96 5.62
C HIS A 171 -5.83 -2.02 4.34
N ALA A 172 -5.32 -3.19 4.03
CA ALA A 172 -4.75 -3.54 2.75
C ALA A 172 -5.64 -4.57 2.05
N GLN A 173 -5.49 -4.68 0.76
CA GLN A 173 -6.20 -5.65 -0.06
C GLN A 173 -5.19 -6.53 -0.79
N SER A 174 -5.53 -7.80 -0.97
CA SER A 174 -4.78 -8.68 -1.85
C SER A 174 -5.61 -9.12 -3.04
N ALA A 175 -4.95 -9.28 -4.17
CA ALA A 175 -5.55 -9.73 -5.41
C ALA A 175 -4.69 -10.83 -6.03
N HIS A 176 -5.33 -11.91 -6.48
CA HIS A 176 -4.67 -13.08 -7.03
C HIS A 176 -5.47 -13.59 -8.23
N ASP A 177 -4.83 -13.65 -9.39
CA ASP A 177 -5.40 -14.13 -10.63
C ASP A 177 -4.31 -14.48 -11.67
N ASP A 178 -4.74 -14.85 -12.88
CA ASP A 178 -3.85 -15.20 -13.98
C ASP A 178 -3.26 -13.99 -14.73
N PHE A 179 -3.71 -12.77 -14.45
CA PHE A 179 -3.38 -11.61 -15.27
C PHE A 179 -2.19 -10.81 -14.75
N GLY A 180 -2.09 -10.66 -13.45
CA GLY A 180 -1.10 -9.82 -12.79
C GLY A 180 -1.25 -8.34 -13.11
N THR A 181 -0.53 -7.49 -12.39
CA THR A 181 -0.49 -6.06 -12.68
C THR A 181 0.43 -5.74 -13.85
N THR A 182 0.17 -4.63 -14.54
CA THR A 182 1.06 -4.14 -15.62
C THR A 182 2.49 -3.95 -15.11
N ALA A 183 2.67 -3.46 -13.88
CA ALA A 183 3.99 -3.27 -13.26
C ALA A 183 4.73 -4.60 -13.08
N GLN A 184 4.07 -5.62 -12.52
CA GLN A 184 4.65 -6.96 -12.35
C GLN A 184 5.07 -7.57 -13.68
N ARG A 185 4.21 -7.51 -14.69
CA ARG A 185 4.50 -8.06 -16.02
C ARG A 185 5.68 -7.35 -16.69
N ARG A 186 5.79 -6.03 -16.55
CA ARG A 186 6.93 -5.26 -17.04
C ARG A 186 8.22 -5.65 -16.34
N LEU A 187 8.17 -5.78 -15.00
CA LEU A 187 9.32 -6.15 -14.19
C LEU A 187 9.85 -7.54 -14.56
N VAL A 188 8.96 -8.53 -14.67
CA VAL A 188 9.33 -9.89 -15.10
C VAL A 188 9.91 -9.90 -16.53
N LYS A 189 9.32 -9.11 -17.43
CA LYS A 189 9.87 -8.99 -18.79
C LYS A 189 11.27 -8.39 -18.77
N ALA A 190 11.48 -7.31 -18.03
CA ALA A 190 12.79 -6.65 -17.93
C ALA A 190 13.85 -7.51 -17.25
N SER A 191 13.49 -8.38 -16.30
CA SER A 191 14.43 -9.27 -15.62
C SER A 191 14.90 -10.45 -16.47
N ARG A 192 14.28 -10.68 -17.63
CA ARG A 192 14.63 -11.77 -18.58
C ARG A 192 15.41 -11.28 -19.79
N SER A 193 15.56 -9.96 -19.94
CA SER A 193 16.34 -9.32 -21.00
C SER A 193 17.79 -9.07 -20.55
#